data_6c1f3f28b91a9313dc09f5bcb5820d03
#
_entry.id   6c1f3f28b91a9313dc09f5bcb5820d03
#
_cell.length_a   1.000
_cell.length_b   1.000
_cell.length_c   1.000
_cell.angle_alpha   90.00
_cell.angle_beta   90.00
_cell.angle_gamma   90.00
#
_symmetry.space_group_name_H-M   'P 1'
#
loop_
_entity.id
_entity.type
_entity.pdbx_description
1 polymer ?
#
loop_
_entity_poly.entity_id
_entity_poly.type
_entity_poly.pdbx_seq_one_letter_code
_entity_poly.pdbx_strand_id
1 'polypeptide(L)'
;MAKIIGSALPNIPWQEPPANTRTPFWRYDANPIIGRDGNARSNSVFNSAVVPFKDGFAGVFRCDSLSISMDIFAGFSKDGLHWDIEDTPIHLVGDDPEVTTREYRYDPRVCYMDGKYYVTWCNGYHGPTIGIAWTDDFKTFHQLENAFLPYNRNGVLFPRKIQGRYMMMSRPSDTGHTPFGDIFVSQSEDMIYWGRHRFMMGAVKGDESAWQSMKIGPGPIPIETDEGWLLIYHGVINTCNGYVYPVSYTHLRAH
;
A
#
# COMPACT_ATOMS: atom_id res chain seq x y z
N MET A 1 12.98 22.77 -7.68
CA MET A 1 12.40 21.44 -7.98
C MET A 1 12.95 20.48 -6.93
N ALA A 2 12.09 19.88 -6.13
CA ALA A 2 12.48 18.92 -5.08
C ALA A 2 13.30 17.76 -5.68
N LYS A 3 14.33 17.32 -4.97
CA LYS A 3 15.19 16.23 -5.38
C LYS A 3 14.93 15.01 -4.51
N ILE A 4 14.79 13.85 -5.12
CA ILE A 4 14.65 12.58 -4.39
C ILE A 4 15.94 12.32 -3.61
N ILE A 5 15.77 11.98 -2.32
CA ILE A 5 16.85 11.53 -1.44
C ILE A 5 16.95 10.01 -1.56
N GLY A 6 18.14 9.49 -1.75
CA GLY A 6 18.42 8.07 -1.86
C GLY A 6 19.26 7.73 -3.07
N SER A 7 19.74 6.50 -3.10
CA SER A 7 20.48 5.97 -4.23
C SER A 7 19.53 5.66 -5.39
N ALA A 8 20.00 5.86 -6.61
CA ALA A 8 19.30 5.34 -7.78
C ALA A 8 19.16 3.82 -7.64
N LEU A 9 17.95 3.30 -7.90
CA LEU A 9 17.72 1.87 -7.88
C LEU A 9 18.23 1.27 -9.20
N PRO A 10 19.15 0.30 -9.17
CA PRO A 10 19.62 -0.35 -10.38
C PRO A 10 18.50 -1.19 -10.99
N ASN A 11 18.55 -1.37 -12.31
CA ASN A 11 17.68 -2.28 -13.05
C ASN A 11 16.18 -1.98 -13.01
N ILE A 12 15.75 -0.79 -12.57
CA ILE A 12 14.35 -0.39 -12.71
C ILE A 12 14.04 -0.21 -14.20
N PRO A 13 12.99 -0.87 -14.72
CA PRO A 13 12.55 -0.66 -16.08
C PRO A 13 12.20 0.79 -16.34
N TRP A 14 12.63 1.33 -17.45
CA TRP A 14 12.35 2.70 -17.85
C TRP A 14 11.83 2.77 -19.28
N GLN A 15 10.89 3.63 -19.50
CA GLN A 15 10.38 4.01 -20.82
C GLN A 15 10.27 5.52 -20.89
N GLU A 16 10.76 6.13 -21.96
CA GLU A 16 10.59 7.56 -22.20
C GLU A 16 9.10 7.93 -22.32
N PRO A 17 8.73 9.14 -21.87
CA PRO A 17 7.34 9.59 -22.00
C PRO A 17 6.93 9.63 -23.47
N PRO A 18 5.67 9.23 -23.79
CA PRO A 18 5.15 9.40 -25.13
C PRO A 18 5.21 10.87 -25.59
N ALA A 19 5.44 11.09 -26.89
CA ALA A 19 5.49 12.44 -27.45
C ALA A 19 4.23 13.23 -27.07
N ASN A 20 4.40 14.48 -26.65
CA ASN A 20 3.33 15.38 -26.19
C ASN A 20 2.65 15.01 -24.85
N THR A 21 3.22 14.13 -24.04
CA THR A 21 2.73 13.84 -22.69
C THR A 21 2.71 15.12 -21.85
N ARG A 22 1.51 15.45 -21.30
CA ARG A 22 1.31 16.60 -20.39
C ARG A 22 1.06 16.19 -18.94
N THR A 23 1.02 14.88 -18.70
CA THR A 23 0.82 14.31 -17.36
C THR A 23 2.16 13.98 -16.72
N PRO A 24 2.31 14.10 -15.38
CA PRO A 24 3.55 13.75 -14.68
C PRO A 24 3.82 12.24 -14.66
N PHE A 25 2.86 11.43 -15.07
CA PHE A 25 2.95 9.97 -15.11
C PHE A 25 2.53 9.45 -16.47
N TRP A 26 3.21 8.44 -16.94
CA TRP A 26 2.82 7.68 -18.14
C TRP A 26 2.92 6.19 -17.84
N ARG A 27 2.21 5.41 -18.61
CA ARG A 27 2.17 3.95 -18.46
C ARG A 27 3.13 3.30 -19.44
N TYR A 28 3.70 2.19 -19.02
CA TYR A 28 4.45 1.33 -19.91
C TYR A 28 3.54 0.79 -21.04
N ASP A 29 4.03 0.80 -22.28
CA ASP A 29 3.20 0.49 -23.45
C ASP A 29 2.68 -0.96 -23.46
N ALA A 30 3.43 -1.90 -22.87
CA ALA A 30 3.01 -3.28 -22.76
C ALA A 30 2.14 -3.60 -21.52
N ASN A 31 1.64 -2.56 -20.79
CA ASN A 31 0.68 -2.79 -19.71
C ASN A 31 -0.64 -3.37 -20.24
N PRO A 32 -1.29 -4.29 -19.50
CA PRO A 32 -0.88 -4.81 -18.19
C PRO A 32 0.26 -5.82 -18.30
N ILE A 33 1.31 -5.66 -17.47
CA ILE A 33 2.43 -6.62 -17.38
C ILE A 33 2.08 -7.90 -16.60
N ILE A 34 1.01 -7.86 -15.82
CA ILE A 34 0.44 -9.01 -15.12
C ILE A 34 -1.03 -9.10 -15.50
N GLY A 35 -1.44 -10.22 -16.05
CA GLY A 35 -2.83 -10.48 -16.41
C GLY A 35 -3.71 -10.76 -15.17
N ARG A 36 -5.01 -10.89 -15.40
CA ARG A 36 -6.00 -11.25 -14.37
C ARG A 36 -5.75 -12.64 -13.77
N ASP A 37 -5.08 -13.49 -14.50
CA ASP A 37 -4.70 -14.88 -14.21
C ASP A 37 -3.23 -14.98 -13.79
N GLY A 38 -2.74 -14.00 -13.04
CA GLY A 38 -1.33 -13.89 -12.65
C GLY A 38 -0.78 -15.08 -11.86
N ASN A 39 -1.64 -15.92 -11.28
CA ASN A 39 -1.32 -17.26 -10.75
C ASN A 39 -2.49 -18.22 -10.97
N ALA A 40 -2.32 -19.51 -10.64
CA ALA A 40 -3.32 -20.53 -10.88
C ALA A 40 -4.66 -20.33 -10.13
N ARG A 41 -4.72 -19.46 -9.13
CA ARG A 41 -5.92 -19.19 -8.32
C ARG A 41 -6.58 -17.86 -8.62
N SER A 42 -5.88 -16.93 -9.26
CA SER A 42 -6.39 -15.57 -9.45
C SER A 42 -7.37 -15.50 -10.61
N ASN A 43 -8.41 -14.69 -10.41
CA ASN A 43 -9.28 -14.16 -11.44
C ASN A 43 -9.05 -12.67 -11.66
N SER A 44 -8.40 -12.03 -10.70
CA SER A 44 -8.06 -10.61 -10.76
C SER A 44 -6.82 -10.34 -9.90
N VAL A 45 -5.92 -9.52 -10.41
CA VAL A 45 -4.73 -9.04 -9.70
C VAL A 45 -4.81 -7.52 -9.55
N PHE A 46 -4.70 -7.01 -8.32
CA PHE A 46 -4.77 -5.59 -8.02
C PHE A 46 -3.71 -5.16 -7.01
N ASN A 47 -3.49 -3.86 -6.91
CA ASN A 47 -2.84 -3.18 -5.79
C ASN A 47 -1.61 -3.91 -5.25
N SER A 48 -0.74 -4.32 -6.14
CA SER A 48 0.52 -4.98 -5.80
C SER A 48 1.52 -3.98 -5.22
N ALA A 49 2.42 -4.48 -4.38
CA ALA A 49 3.54 -3.72 -3.85
C ALA A 49 4.84 -4.45 -4.12
N VAL A 50 5.82 -3.77 -4.70
CA VAL A 50 7.08 -4.36 -5.15
C VAL A 50 8.27 -3.54 -4.66
N VAL A 51 9.39 -4.20 -4.42
CA VAL A 51 10.65 -3.60 -3.98
C VAL A 51 11.83 -4.29 -4.66
N PRO A 52 12.99 -3.65 -4.76
CA PRO A 52 14.24 -4.32 -5.09
C PRO A 52 14.54 -5.42 -4.07
N PHE A 53 14.95 -6.58 -4.55
CA PHE A 53 15.28 -7.73 -3.72
C PHE A 53 16.40 -8.54 -4.39
N LYS A 54 17.53 -8.71 -3.68
CA LYS A 54 18.73 -9.35 -4.22
C LYS A 54 19.16 -8.72 -5.56
N ASP A 55 19.26 -9.54 -6.60
CA ASP A 55 19.63 -9.14 -7.96
C ASP A 55 18.42 -8.82 -8.87
N GLY A 56 17.21 -8.76 -8.30
CA GLY A 56 15.98 -8.48 -9.01
C GLY A 56 14.96 -7.76 -8.14
N PHE A 57 13.74 -8.29 -8.13
CA PHE A 57 12.61 -7.70 -7.40
C PHE A 57 11.81 -8.78 -6.69
N ALA A 58 11.19 -8.41 -5.56
CA ALA A 58 10.16 -9.19 -4.91
C ALA A 58 8.93 -8.32 -4.66
N GLY A 59 7.78 -8.95 -4.51
CA GLY A 59 6.54 -8.24 -4.25
C GLY A 59 5.51 -9.06 -3.52
N VAL A 60 4.46 -8.37 -3.09
CA VAL A 60 3.25 -8.95 -2.53
C VAL A 60 2.06 -8.47 -3.36
N PHE A 61 1.28 -9.40 -3.86
CA PHE A 61 0.23 -9.19 -4.85
C PHE A 61 -1.12 -9.55 -4.26
N ARG A 62 -2.10 -8.66 -4.40
CA ARG A 62 -3.49 -9.00 -4.13
C ARG A 62 -4.02 -9.82 -5.31
N CYS A 63 -4.44 -11.04 -5.05
CA CYS A 63 -5.11 -11.89 -6.02
C CYS A 63 -6.48 -12.29 -5.48
N ASP A 64 -7.53 -11.93 -6.21
CA ASP A 64 -8.89 -12.29 -5.87
C ASP A 64 -9.33 -13.49 -6.73
N SER A 65 -9.91 -14.51 -6.10
CA SER A 65 -10.40 -15.72 -6.77
C SER A 65 -11.77 -15.50 -7.44
N LEU A 66 -12.23 -16.46 -8.22
CA LEU A 66 -13.60 -16.47 -8.78
C LEU A 66 -14.69 -16.42 -7.71
N SER A 67 -14.44 -16.95 -6.52
CA SER A 67 -15.36 -16.89 -5.37
C SER A 67 -15.25 -15.59 -4.57
N ILE A 68 -14.54 -14.58 -5.09
CA ILE A 68 -14.32 -13.27 -4.44
C ILE A 68 -13.53 -13.41 -3.12
N SER A 69 -12.78 -14.51 -2.94
CA SER A 69 -11.86 -14.63 -1.82
C SER A 69 -10.62 -13.78 -2.11
N MET A 70 -10.35 -12.82 -1.24
CA MET A 70 -9.22 -11.91 -1.32
C MET A 70 -8.07 -12.43 -0.48
N ASP A 71 -6.89 -12.59 -1.08
CA ASP A 71 -5.68 -12.91 -0.35
C ASP A 71 -4.45 -12.28 -1.01
N ILE A 72 -3.31 -12.35 -0.34
CA ILE A 72 -2.05 -11.78 -0.81
C ILE A 72 -1.02 -12.88 -1.03
N PHE A 73 -0.26 -12.76 -2.11
CA PHE A 73 0.66 -13.75 -2.63
C PHE A 73 2.03 -13.11 -2.84
N ALA A 74 3.10 -13.84 -2.54
CA ALA A 74 4.44 -13.40 -2.87
C ALA A 74 4.73 -13.62 -4.36
N GLY A 75 5.63 -12.83 -4.93
CA GLY A 75 6.10 -13.03 -6.29
C GLY A 75 7.47 -12.43 -6.51
N PHE A 76 8.17 -12.92 -7.53
CA PHE A 76 9.54 -12.55 -7.84
C PHE A 76 9.69 -12.18 -9.31
N SER A 77 10.64 -11.29 -9.58
CA SER A 77 11.00 -10.88 -10.94
C SER A 77 12.49 -10.56 -11.03
N LYS A 78 13.08 -10.81 -12.19
CA LYS A 78 14.46 -10.39 -12.48
C LYS A 78 14.55 -9.00 -13.09
N ASP A 79 13.49 -8.55 -13.75
CA ASP A 79 13.48 -7.34 -14.56
C ASP A 79 12.37 -6.34 -14.19
N GLY A 80 11.49 -6.70 -13.24
CA GLY A 80 10.35 -5.88 -12.83
C GLY A 80 9.18 -5.89 -13.80
N LEU A 81 9.28 -6.61 -14.92
CA LEU A 81 8.25 -6.72 -15.96
C LEU A 81 7.63 -8.12 -16.03
N HIS A 82 8.46 -9.17 -15.91
CA HIS A 82 8.03 -10.57 -15.91
C HIS A 82 8.02 -11.09 -14.48
N TRP A 83 6.86 -11.51 -14.01
CA TRP A 83 6.63 -11.90 -12.62
C TRP A 83 6.22 -13.36 -12.52
N ASP A 84 6.84 -14.03 -11.56
CA ASP A 84 6.43 -15.36 -11.09
C ASP A 84 5.75 -15.19 -9.73
N ILE A 85 4.42 -15.34 -9.72
CA ILE A 85 3.59 -15.15 -8.52
C ILE A 85 3.23 -16.53 -7.98
N GLU A 86 3.54 -16.77 -6.71
CA GLU A 86 3.27 -18.03 -6.03
C GLU A 86 1.77 -18.39 -6.08
N ASP A 87 1.48 -19.70 -6.16
CA ASP A 87 0.10 -20.22 -6.19
C ASP A 87 -0.54 -20.35 -4.81
N THR A 88 0.25 -20.12 -3.75
CA THR A 88 -0.22 -20.17 -2.36
C THR A 88 -0.14 -18.80 -1.71
N PRO A 89 -1.12 -18.41 -0.87
CA PRO A 89 -1.03 -17.19 -0.10
C PRO A 89 0.23 -17.15 0.76
N ILE A 90 0.68 -15.94 1.10
CA ILE A 90 1.84 -15.76 1.98
C ILE A 90 1.69 -16.56 3.26
N HIS A 91 2.77 -17.21 3.68
CA HIS A 91 2.83 -17.96 4.92
C HIS A 91 3.12 -17.03 6.09
N LEU A 92 2.10 -16.78 6.90
CA LEU A 92 2.22 -15.98 8.12
C LEU A 92 2.55 -16.89 9.30
N VAL A 93 3.57 -16.49 10.07
CA VAL A 93 3.91 -17.10 11.36
C VAL A 93 3.77 -16.05 12.45
N GLY A 94 3.20 -16.43 13.58
CA GLY A 94 2.98 -15.56 14.74
C GLY A 94 2.65 -16.41 15.96
N ASP A 95 2.88 -15.87 17.13
CA ASP A 95 2.72 -16.58 18.39
C ASP A 95 1.26 -16.60 18.86
N ASP A 96 0.44 -15.66 18.37
CA ASP A 96 -0.97 -15.54 18.74
C ASP A 96 -1.90 -15.97 17.60
N PRO A 97 -2.66 -17.08 17.79
CA PRO A 97 -3.66 -17.51 16.80
C PRO A 97 -4.75 -16.48 16.53
N GLU A 98 -5.08 -15.63 17.49
CA GLU A 98 -6.08 -14.59 17.31
C GLU A 98 -5.61 -13.56 16.28
N VAL A 99 -4.34 -13.17 16.33
CA VAL A 99 -3.76 -12.21 15.37
C VAL A 99 -3.61 -12.83 13.98
N THR A 100 -3.24 -14.11 13.90
CA THR A 100 -3.05 -14.81 12.62
C THR A 100 -4.34 -15.22 11.94
N THR A 101 -5.45 -15.31 12.68
CA THR A 101 -6.78 -15.58 12.13
C THR A 101 -7.26 -14.39 11.31
N ARG A 102 -7.86 -14.68 10.16
CA ARG A 102 -8.34 -13.67 9.23
C ARG A 102 -9.57 -14.10 8.46
N GLU A 103 -10.38 -13.13 8.08
CA GLU A 103 -11.48 -13.31 7.14
C GLU A 103 -11.01 -13.08 5.68
N TYR A 104 -10.14 -12.09 5.46
CA TYR A 104 -9.57 -11.71 4.17
C TYR A 104 -8.28 -10.90 4.34
N ARG A 105 -7.50 -10.81 3.26
CA ARG A 105 -6.32 -9.91 3.15
C ARG A 105 -6.30 -9.25 1.78
N TYR A 106 -6.08 -7.93 1.74
CA TYR A 106 -5.96 -7.21 0.48
C TYR A 106 -5.15 -5.91 0.59
N ASP A 107 -4.81 -5.33 -0.55
CA ASP A 107 -4.10 -4.06 -0.70
C ASP A 107 -2.79 -3.99 0.09
N PRO A 108 -1.81 -4.86 -0.22
CA PRO A 108 -0.54 -4.86 0.48
C PRO A 108 0.30 -3.61 0.15
N ARG A 109 1.19 -3.27 1.08
CA ARG A 109 2.30 -2.32 0.90
C ARG A 109 3.58 -2.95 1.43
N VAL A 110 4.70 -2.68 0.78
CA VAL A 110 6.01 -3.19 1.21
C VAL A 110 6.95 -2.03 1.44
N CYS A 111 7.63 -2.05 2.57
CA CYS A 111 8.61 -1.04 2.97
C CYS A 111 9.88 -1.69 3.47
N TYR A 112 11.03 -1.42 2.85
CA TYR A 112 12.32 -1.85 3.36
C TYR A 112 12.84 -0.85 4.39
N MET A 113 13.13 -1.34 5.61
CA MET A 113 13.59 -0.50 6.71
C MET A 113 14.30 -1.35 7.77
N ASP A 114 15.38 -0.83 8.35
CA ASP A 114 16.13 -1.49 9.43
C ASP A 114 16.55 -2.95 9.08
N GLY A 115 16.89 -3.20 7.80
CA GLY A 115 17.35 -4.51 7.33
C GLY A 115 16.25 -5.55 7.07
N LYS A 116 14.97 -5.16 7.17
CA LYS A 116 13.80 -6.02 6.96
C LYS A 116 12.82 -5.43 5.96
N TYR A 117 12.02 -6.29 5.35
CA TYR A 117 10.88 -5.89 4.53
C TYR A 117 9.62 -5.96 5.38
N TYR A 118 9.02 -4.81 5.67
CA TYR A 118 7.75 -4.75 6.38
C TYR A 118 6.62 -4.71 5.37
N VAL A 119 5.66 -5.59 5.56
CA VAL A 119 4.44 -5.67 4.73
C VAL A 119 3.26 -5.25 5.58
N THR A 120 2.47 -4.31 5.08
CA THR A 120 1.18 -3.94 5.66
C THR A 120 0.06 -4.29 4.69
N TRP A 121 -1.10 -4.65 5.18
CA TRP A 121 -2.27 -4.96 4.37
C TRP A 121 -3.57 -4.62 5.10
N CYS A 122 -4.68 -4.56 4.37
CA CYS A 122 -5.98 -4.56 5.00
C CYS A 122 -6.31 -5.98 5.45
N ASN A 123 -6.45 -6.16 6.74
CA ASN A 123 -6.72 -7.43 7.40
C ASN A 123 -8.17 -7.50 7.87
N GLY A 124 -8.86 -8.60 7.56
CA GLY A 124 -10.21 -8.88 8.07
C GLY A 124 -10.14 -9.47 9.46
N TYR A 125 -10.40 -8.66 10.46
CA TYR A 125 -10.44 -9.04 11.86
C TYR A 125 -11.55 -8.24 12.57
N HIS A 126 -12.75 -8.84 12.70
CA HIS A 126 -13.98 -8.15 13.19
C HIS A 126 -14.27 -6.85 12.42
N GLY A 127 -13.93 -6.83 11.14
CA GLY A 127 -13.94 -5.68 10.26
C GLY A 127 -12.54 -5.36 9.75
N PRO A 128 -12.40 -4.38 8.85
CA PRO A 128 -11.11 -4.05 8.26
C PRO A 128 -10.19 -3.37 9.27
N THR A 129 -9.01 -3.93 9.47
CA THR A 129 -7.90 -3.32 10.21
C THR A 129 -6.61 -3.39 9.40
N ILE A 130 -5.48 -3.03 9.99
CA ILE A 130 -4.18 -3.06 9.34
C ILE A 130 -3.34 -4.15 9.98
N GLY A 131 -3.09 -5.22 9.23
CA GLY A 131 -2.09 -6.24 9.55
C GLY A 131 -0.69 -5.76 9.21
N ILE A 132 0.28 -6.20 9.98
CA ILE A 132 1.71 -5.95 9.76
C ILE A 132 2.47 -7.26 9.89
N ALA A 133 3.42 -7.49 9.00
CA ALA A 133 4.42 -8.55 9.13
C ALA A 133 5.78 -8.05 8.64
N TRP A 134 6.84 -8.72 9.05
CA TRP A 134 8.14 -8.54 8.44
C TRP A 134 8.63 -9.83 7.80
N THR A 135 9.47 -9.71 6.79
CA THR A 135 10.13 -10.82 6.11
C THR A 135 11.54 -10.41 5.69
N ASP A 136 12.43 -11.36 5.51
CA ASP A 136 13.75 -11.19 4.90
C ASP A 136 13.90 -11.98 3.60
N ASP A 137 12.97 -12.88 3.30
CA ASP A 137 13.05 -13.82 2.19
C ASP A 137 11.83 -13.86 1.26
N PHE A 138 10.72 -13.19 1.62
CA PHE A 138 9.41 -13.25 0.96
C PHE A 138 8.78 -14.64 0.90
N LYS A 139 9.22 -15.56 1.79
CA LYS A 139 8.64 -16.91 1.94
C LYS A 139 7.97 -17.08 3.28
N THR A 140 8.62 -16.62 4.35
CA THR A 140 8.08 -16.61 5.70
C THR A 140 7.84 -15.17 6.14
N PHE A 141 6.63 -14.89 6.61
CA PHE A 141 6.23 -13.57 7.07
C PHE A 141 5.90 -13.64 8.56
N HIS A 142 6.68 -12.95 9.37
CA HIS A 142 6.51 -12.88 10.82
C HIS A 142 5.48 -11.81 11.16
N GLN A 143 4.26 -12.25 11.46
CA GLN A 143 3.15 -11.35 11.74
C GLN A 143 3.34 -10.69 13.12
N LEU A 144 3.09 -9.40 13.15
CA LEU A 144 2.99 -8.58 14.36
C LEU A 144 1.51 -8.36 14.70
N GLU A 145 1.26 -7.62 15.79
CA GLU A 145 -0.09 -7.21 16.17
C GLU A 145 -0.79 -6.41 15.06
N ASN A 146 -2.11 -6.46 15.01
CA ASN A 146 -2.89 -5.54 14.20
C ASN A 146 -2.65 -4.11 14.68
N ALA A 147 -2.30 -3.20 13.78
CA ALA A 147 -1.87 -1.85 14.15
C ALA A 147 -2.99 -1.02 14.80
N PHE A 148 -4.24 -1.26 14.42
CA PHE A 148 -5.38 -0.45 14.83
C PHE A 148 -6.63 -1.31 15.05
N LEU A 149 -7.59 -0.74 15.75
CA LEU A 149 -8.94 -1.28 15.80
C LEU A 149 -9.62 -1.19 14.42
N PRO A 150 -10.62 -2.02 14.12
CA PRO A 150 -11.52 -1.81 13.00
C PRO A 150 -12.21 -0.44 13.15
N TYR A 151 -12.53 0.19 12.17
CA TYR A 151 -12.47 0.31 10.76
C TYR A 151 -11.31 1.18 10.25
N ASN A 152 -10.16 0.63 10.07
CA ASN A 152 -8.98 1.34 9.55
C ASN A 152 -8.38 0.58 8.36
N ARG A 153 -7.88 1.31 7.37
CA ARG A 153 -7.37 0.77 6.10
C ARG A 153 -6.16 1.55 5.61
N ASN A 154 -5.56 1.07 4.53
CA ASN A 154 -4.50 1.76 3.80
C ASN A 154 -3.30 2.11 4.68
N GLY A 155 -2.83 1.15 5.48
CA GLY A 155 -1.60 1.32 6.25
C GLY A 155 -0.38 1.47 5.36
N VAL A 156 0.33 2.60 5.47
CA VAL A 156 1.52 2.91 4.69
C VAL A 156 2.62 3.40 5.60
N LEU A 157 3.68 2.64 5.74
CA LEU A 157 4.85 3.00 6.53
C LEU A 157 5.69 4.07 5.83
N PHE A 158 6.34 4.94 6.60
CA PHE A 158 7.44 5.74 6.09
C PHE A 158 8.70 4.87 6.00
N PRO A 159 9.56 5.04 4.99
CA PRO A 159 10.69 4.14 4.72
C PRO A 159 11.87 4.32 5.69
N ARG A 160 11.73 5.10 6.73
CA ARG A 160 12.66 5.24 7.85
C ARG A 160 11.97 5.80 9.08
N LYS A 161 12.61 5.65 10.22
CA LYS A 161 12.19 6.36 11.44
C LYS A 161 12.29 7.88 11.28
N ILE A 162 11.31 8.58 11.78
CA ILE A 162 11.28 10.03 11.87
C ILE A 162 11.31 10.40 13.34
N GLN A 163 12.32 11.17 13.75
CA GLN A 163 12.59 11.49 15.15
C GLN A 163 12.67 10.24 16.06
N GLY A 164 13.30 9.18 15.56
CA GLY A 164 13.49 7.93 16.28
C GLY A 164 12.26 7.01 16.34
N ARG A 165 11.14 7.35 15.69
CA ARG A 165 9.88 6.59 15.74
C ARG A 165 9.49 6.07 14.37
N TYR A 166 8.87 4.91 14.34
CA TYR A 166 8.15 4.42 13.16
C TYR A 166 6.91 5.28 12.93
N MET A 167 6.63 5.58 11.68
CA MET A 167 5.50 6.39 11.27
C MET A 167 4.66 5.62 10.26
N MET A 168 3.34 5.67 10.44
CA MET A 168 2.39 5.06 9.52
C MET A 168 1.26 6.02 9.19
N MET A 169 0.99 6.17 7.91
CA MET A 169 -0.26 6.76 7.43
C MET A 169 -1.34 5.69 7.42
N SER A 170 -2.56 6.06 7.76
CA SER A 170 -3.72 5.20 7.67
C SER A 170 -4.98 5.99 7.35
N ARG A 171 -6.03 5.30 6.99
CA ARG A 171 -7.35 5.90 6.74
C ARG A 171 -8.41 5.18 7.55
N PRO A 172 -8.72 5.67 8.75
CA PRO A 172 -9.97 5.32 9.39
C PRO A 172 -11.11 5.80 8.49
N SER A 173 -12.09 4.93 8.22
CA SER A 173 -13.17 5.27 7.30
C SER A 173 -14.41 4.42 7.56
N ASP A 174 -15.56 5.10 7.51
CA ASP A 174 -16.87 4.49 7.46
C ASP A 174 -17.72 5.16 6.38
N THR A 175 -18.73 4.45 5.88
CA THR A 175 -19.71 4.95 4.92
C THR A 175 -21.13 4.88 5.48
N GLY A 176 -21.26 4.49 6.75
CA GLY A 176 -22.55 4.35 7.44
C GLY A 176 -23.10 5.68 7.95
N HIS A 177 -23.51 5.72 9.20
CA HIS A 177 -24.23 6.84 9.81
C HIS A 177 -23.41 8.15 9.84
N THR A 178 -22.10 8.04 10.03
CA THR A 178 -21.21 9.22 10.01
C THR A 178 -20.09 8.99 9.00
N PRO A 179 -20.30 9.30 7.71
CA PRO A 179 -19.32 9.06 6.68
C PRO A 179 -18.03 9.86 6.91
N PHE A 180 -16.90 9.19 6.86
CA PHE A 180 -15.57 9.82 6.94
C PHE A 180 -14.53 8.97 6.19
N GLY A 181 -13.37 9.56 5.90
CA GLY A 181 -12.32 8.87 5.18
C GLY A 181 -11.13 9.78 4.91
N ASP A 182 -10.52 10.28 5.99
CA ASP A 182 -9.37 11.18 5.96
C ASP A 182 -8.08 10.40 6.25
N ILE A 183 -6.93 10.96 5.84
CA ILE A 183 -5.62 10.39 6.14
C ILE A 183 -5.13 10.90 7.49
N PHE A 184 -4.73 9.96 8.33
CA PHE A 184 -4.09 10.20 9.61
C PHE A 184 -2.66 9.67 9.60
N VAL A 185 -1.81 10.21 10.46
CA VAL A 185 -0.48 9.67 10.75
C VAL A 185 -0.42 9.25 12.22
N SER A 186 0.23 8.12 12.47
CA SER A 186 0.42 7.52 13.78
C SER A 186 1.89 7.17 14.00
N GLN A 187 2.29 7.07 15.26
CA GLN A 187 3.66 6.78 15.66
C GLN A 187 3.72 5.49 16.49
N SER A 188 4.84 4.79 16.36
CA SER A 188 5.18 3.63 17.20
C SER A 188 6.68 3.61 17.54
N GLU A 189 7.04 3.07 18.68
CA GLU A 189 8.42 2.82 19.05
C GLU A 189 8.91 1.43 18.63
N ASP A 190 7.99 0.48 18.47
CA ASP A 190 8.24 -0.96 18.35
C ASP A 190 7.50 -1.69 17.23
N MET A 191 6.69 -0.97 16.42
CA MET A 191 5.79 -1.51 15.39
C MET A 191 4.58 -2.30 15.93
N ILE A 192 4.42 -2.40 17.25
CA ILE A 192 3.35 -3.13 17.93
C ILE A 192 2.31 -2.14 18.46
N TYR A 193 2.76 -1.18 19.26
CA TYR A 193 1.88 -0.19 19.88
C TYR A 193 1.88 1.10 19.07
N TRP A 194 0.71 1.45 18.48
CA TRP A 194 0.53 2.63 17.66
C TRP A 194 -0.29 3.69 18.40
N GLY A 195 0.20 4.93 18.37
CA GLY A 195 -0.43 6.04 19.07
C GLY A 195 -0.14 7.39 18.45
N ARG A 196 -0.45 8.45 19.20
CA ARG A 196 -0.28 9.86 18.76
C ARG A 196 -0.90 10.11 17.39
N HIS A 197 -2.11 9.62 17.18
CA HIS A 197 -2.87 9.78 15.94
C HIS A 197 -3.08 11.28 15.65
N ARG A 198 -2.70 11.74 14.46
CA ARG A 198 -2.84 13.11 14.02
C ARG A 198 -3.46 13.16 12.63
N PHE A 199 -4.40 14.07 12.45
CA PHE A 199 -4.93 14.39 11.14
C PHE A 199 -3.80 14.89 10.22
N MET A 200 -3.77 14.41 8.99
CA MET A 200 -2.79 14.81 7.99
C MET A 200 -3.45 15.50 6.80
N MET A 201 -4.45 14.85 6.19
CA MET A 201 -5.12 15.36 5.00
C MET A 201 -6.56 14.86 4.96
N GLY A 202 -7.50 15.72 4.57
CA GLY A 202 -8.92 15.42 4.51
C GLY A 202 -9.49 15.32 3.10
N ALA A 203 -10.58 14.58 2.97
CA ALA A 203 -11.44 14.62 1.80
C ALA A 203 -12.06 16.01 1.63
N VAL A 204 -12.41 16.37 0.40
CA VAL A 204 -13.09 17.63 0.11
C VAL A 204 -14.56 17.49 0.48
N LYS A 205 -14.96 18.16 1.56
CA LYS A 205 -16.35 18.14 2.04
C LYS A 205 -17.13 19.30 1.44
N GLY A 206 -18.42 19.08 1.18
CA GLY A 206 -19.33 20.12 0.66
C GLY A 206 -19.33 20.28 -0.85
N ASP A 207 -18.52 19.54 -1.57
CA ASP A 207 -18.57 19.46 -3.02
C ASP A 207 -18.59 17.97 -3.45
N GLU A 208 -19.77 17.44 -3.70
CA GLU A 208 -19.97 16.04 -4.09
C GLU A 208 -19.40 15.71 -5.48
N SER A 209 -19.15 16.73 -6.30
CA SER A 209 -18.55 16.57 -7.62
C SER A 209 -17.02 16.44 -7.58
N ALA A 210 -16.40 16.81 -6.47
CA ALA A 210 -14.96 16.70 -6.30
C ALA A 210 -14.52 15.23 -6.34
N TRP A 211 -13.46 14.94 -7.12
CA TRP A 211 -12.92 13.58 -7.28
C TRP A 211 -12.48 12.90 -5.97
N GLN A 212 -12.32 13.66 -4.90
CA GLN A 212 -11.96 13.21 -3.55
C GLN A 212 -13.05 13.57 -2.51
N SER A 213 -14.30 13.65 -2.92
CA SER A 213 -15.40 14.11 -2.08
C SER A 213 -15.76 13.13 -0.97
N MET A 214 -15.67 11.83 -1.24
CA MET A 214 -16.10 10.82 -0.26
C MET A 214 -15.01 10.47 0.74
N LYS A 215 -13.83 10.14 0.26
CA LYS A 215 -12.67 9.74 1.07
C LYS A 215 -11.39 9.86 0.26
N ILE A 216 -10.27 9.93 0.97
CA ILE A 216 -8.93 9.86 0.40
C ILE A 216 -8.12 8.78 1.11
N GLY A 217 -7.09 8.25 0.49
CA GLY A 217 -6.24 7.25 1.12
C GLY A 217 -4.82 7.27 0.58
N PRO A 218 -3.81 6.99 1.42
CA PRO A 218 -2.44 6.90 0.96
C PRO A 218 -2.29 5.74 -0.03
N GLY A 219 -1.43 5.95 -1.01
CA GLY A 219 -1.11 4.99 -2.06
C GLY A 219 0.13 4.15 -1.72
N PRO A 220 1.21 4.25 -2.52
CA PRO A 220 2.48 3.60 -2.23
C PRO A 220 3.24 4.25 -1.07
N ILE A 221 4.37 3.65 -0.71
CA ILE A 221 5.33 4.20 0.26
C ILE A 221 5.74 5.61 -0.18
N PRO A 222 5.74 6.62 0.71
CA PRO A 222 6.13 7.97 0.37
C PRO A 222 7.60 8.06 -0.03
N ILE A 223 7.88 8.90 -1.00
CA ILE A 223 9.23 9.11 -1.53
C ILE A 223 9.85 10.31 -0.80
N GLU A 224 11.02 10.10 -0.21
CA GLU A 224 11.74 11.17 0.48
C GLU A 224 12.40 12.12 -0.52
N THR A 225 12.29 13.43 -0.25
CA THR A 225 12.91 14.49 -1.02
C THR A 225 13.61 15.48 -0.10
N ASP A 226 14.44 16.34 -0.65
CA ASP A 226 15.11 17.41 0.09
C ASP A 226 14.16 18.49 0.65
N GLU A 227 12.90 18.51 0.21
CA GLU A 227 11.86 19.42 0.69
C GLU A 227 10.80 18.72 1.58
N GLY A 228 10.91 17.40 1.81
CA GLY A 228 9.95 16.58 2.57
C GLY A 228 9.58 15.28 1.85
N TRP A 229 8.31 14.92 1.87
CA TRP A 229 7.83 13.64 1.37
C TRP A 229 6.87 13.83 0.20
N LEU A 230 7.16 13.20 -0.93
CA LEU A 230 6.22 13.09 -2.04
C LEU A 230 5.25 11.94 -1.74
N LEU A 231 3.99 12.27 -1.56
CA LEU A 231 2.90 11.32 -1.33
C LEU A 231 2.07 11.17 -2.60
N ILE A 232 1.98 9.95 -3.12
CA ILE A 232 0.98 9.56 -4.11
C ILE A 232 -0.22 9.03 -3.34
N TYR A 233 -1.42 9.53 -3.62
CA TYR A 233 -2.63 9.15 -2.92
C TYR A 233 -3.81 9.02 -3.89
N HIS A 234 -4.88 8.39 -3.44
CA HIS A 234 -6.12 8.30 -4.21
C HIS A 234 -7.26 9.03 -3.50
N GLY A 235 -8.14 9.59 -4.30
CA GLY A 235 -9.45 10.01 -3.84
C GLY A 235 -10.50 8.98 -4.20
N VAL A 236 -11.70 9.15 -3.66
CA VAL A 236 -12.87 8.34 -3.98
C VAL A 236 -14.05 9.26 -4.18
N ILE A 237 -14.74 9.06 -5.29
CA ILE A 237 -16.02 9.66 -5.59
C ILE A 237 -17.04 8.56 -5.82
N ASN A 238 -18.26 8.75 -5.34
CA ASN A 238 -19.38 7.87 -5.62
C ASN A 238 -20.09 8.31 -6.90
N THR A 239 -20.37 7.36 -7.77
CA THR A 239 -21.13 7.58 -9.01
C THR A 239 -22.28 6.59 -9.11
N CYS A 240 -23.19 6.78 -10.07
CA CYS A 240 -24.28 5.83 -10.31
C CYS A 240 -23.78 4.42 -10.67
N ASN A 241 -22.54 4.27 -11.15
CA ASN A 241 -21.91 2.99 -11.48
C ASN A 241 -20.98 2.46 -10.37
N GLY A 242 -21.02 3.04 -9.18
CA GLY A 242 -20.18 2.66 -8.04
C GLY A 242 -19.04 3.64 -7.77
N TYR A 243 -18.02 3.18 -7.07
CA TYR A 243 -16.89 4.01 -6.66
C TYR A 243 -15.85 4.15 -7.78
N VAL A 244 -15.40 5.39 -7.99
CA VAL A 244 -14.26 5.69 -8.85
C VAL A 244 -13.09 6.16 -7.97
N TYR A 245 -11.89 5.66 -8.26
CA TYR A 245 -10.66 5.88 -7.49
C TYR A 245 -9.61 6.64 -8.32
N PRO A 246 -9.71 7.96 -8.45
CA PRO A 246 -8.68 8.77 -9.08
C PRO A 246 -7.42 8.87 -8.22
N VAL A 247 -6.27 9.05 -8.89
CA VAL A 247 -4.95 9.17 -8.23
C VAL A 247 -4.41 10.58 -8.41
N SER A 248 -3.77 11.11 -7.38
CA SER A 248 -3.05 12.37 -7.38
C SER A 248 -1.79 12.28 -6.52
N TYR A 249 -1.05 13.37 -6.42
CA TYR A 249 0.10 13.46 -5.54
C TYR A 249 0.14 14.82 -4.83
N THR A 250 0.81 14.85 -3.70
CA THR A 250 1.10 16.07 -2.94
C THR A 250 2.47 15.96 -2.29
N HIS A 251 3.02 17.11 -1.92
CA HIS A 251 4.29 17.18 -1.21
C HIS A 251 4.03 17.57 0.24
N LEU A 252 4.37 16.67 1.15
CA LEU A 252 4.29 16.89 2.58
C LEU A 252 5.61 17.48 3.05
N ARG A 253 5.62 18.75 3.47
CA ARG A 253 6.81 19.38 4.04
C ARG A 253 7.07 18.82 5.43
N ALA A 254 8.32 18.41 5.68
CA ALA A 254 8.76 18.06 7.03
C ALA A 254 8.89 19.34 7.86
N HIS A 255 8.17 19.43 8.95
CA HIS A 255 8.34 20.46 10.00
C HIS A 255 8.93 19.82 11.24
#